data_1d47ec431a8950ee7b0c9fb1a6eaa9db
#
_entry.id   1d47ec431a8950ee7b0c9fb1a6eaa9db
#
_cell.length_a   1.000
_cell.length_b   1.000
_cell.length_c   1.000
_cell.angle_alpha   90.00
_cell.angle_beta   90.00
_cell.angle_gamma   90.00
#
_symmetry.space_group_name_H-M   'P 1'
#
loop_
_entity.id
_entity.type
_entity.pdbx_description
1 polymer ?
#
loop_
_entity_poly.entity_id
_entity_poly.type
_entity_poly.pdbx_seq_one_letter_code
_entity_poly.pdbx_strand_id
1 'polypeptide(L)'
;MGSYTPAHYYEGRERPLRLVVIHTMEAPEAPTTAENIAAYFASGAVVASAHACVDQDSVVVCLPPSDTAFAAPGANADGYQIEHAGYASQDGAGWADAESQSMLRLSAAHARAIALAAGIPLRHLSDDELAAGAAGFVGHDQVSRVYRRSDHWDPGPNFPWSQYMALVNNGEATTEETQIVPEEDQLHFIRSRQSGTIYAVTPTDVTAMGSAKTWGDLVKAYNLTNSYEVSLDDGDIAVIAADAAARRARLVAEVAATVGSIDPAKLAESLAPAIVPPLLSALTSAGATGITPDQVRSAAEAAVRDVFADAAKEG
;
A
#
# COMPACT_ATOMS: atom_id res chain seq x y z
N MET A 1 19.65 1.85 11.85
CA MET A 1 18.31 1.72 12.45
C MET A 1 18.38 0.68 13.53
N GLY A 2 17.84 0.95 14.74
CA GLY A 2 17.65 -0.08 15.74
C GLY A 2 16.65 -1.10 15.21
N SER A 3 16.87 -2.37 15.49
CA SER A 3 15.88 -3.40 15.22
C SER A 3 14.70 -3.18 16.16
N TYR A 4 13.49 -3.02 15.62
CA TYR A 4 12.24 -2.96 16.39
C TYR A 4 11.70 -4.37 16.74
N THR A 5 12.54 -5.38 16.67
CA THR A 5 12.15 -6.73 17.06
C THR A 5 11.74 -6.73 18.53
N PRO A 6 10.51 -7.08 18.88
CA PRO A 6 10.05 -7.14 20.27
C PRO A 6 10.88 -8.08 21.11
N ALA A 7 11.00 -7.77 22.41
CA ALA A 7 11.71 -8.65 23.35
C ALA A 7 10.91 -9.92 23.71
N HIS A 8 9.60 -9.90 23.50
CA HIS A 8 8.68 -10.98 23.87
C HIS A 8 7.81 -11.39 22.68
N TYR A 9 8.12 -12.55 22.10
CA TYR A 9 7.37 -13.20 21.03
C TYR A 9 7.83 -14.68 20.96
N TYR A 10 7.19 -15.51 20.13
CA TYR A 10 7.73 -16.81 19.78
C TYR A 10 8.23 -16.81 18.33
N GLU A 11 9.45 -17.28 18.12
CA GLU A 11 9.95 -17.59 16.79
C GLU A 11 9.16 -18.77 16.21
N GLY A 12 8.61 -18.57 15.01
CA GLY A 12 7.74 -19.53 14.36
C GLY A 12 6.26 -19.45 14.82
N ARG A 13 5.43 -20.27 14.18
CA ARG A 13 3.99 -20.38 14.44
C ARG A 13 3.57 -21.82 14.65
N GLU A 14 2.64 -22.03 15.58
CA GLU A 14 1.98 -23.33 15.78
C GLU A 14 0.92 -23.62 14.71
N ARG A 15 0.36 -22.59 14.08
CA ARG A 15 -0.73 -22.67 13.11
C ARG A 15 -0.52 -21.70 11.95
N PRO A 16 -0.99 -22.03 10.73
CA PRO A 16 -1.02 -21.08 9.63
C PRO A 16 -1.83 -19.83 10.00
N LEU A 17 -1.49 -18.69 9.41
CA LEU A 17 -2.26 -17.46 9.56
C LEU A 17 -3.68 -17.66 9.04
N ARG A 18 -4.65 -17.21 9.84
CA ARG A 18 -6.08 -17.27 9.56
C ARG A 18 -6.76 -15.93 9.80
N LEU A 19 -6.20 -15.11 10.68
CA LEU A 19 -6.77 -13.82 11.09
C LEU A 19 -5.80 -12.68 10.82
N VAL A 20 -6.36 -11.52 10.48
CA VAL A 20 -5.74 -10.22 10.69
C VAL A 20 -6.48 -9.57 11.86
N VAL A 21 -5.75 -9.26 12.94
CA VAL A 21 -6.33 -8.71 14.17
C VAL A 21 -5.95 -7.23 14.29
N ILE A 22 -6.95 -6.39 14.43
CA ILE A 22 -6.84 -4.93 14.52
C ILE A 22 -6.88 -4.50 15.98
N HIS A 23 -5.91 -3.65 16.34
CA HIS A 23 -5.73 -3.08 17.67
C HIS A 23 -5.62 -1.56 17.63
N THR A 24 -5.70 -0.91 18.80
CA THR A 24 -5.26 0.47 19.03
C THR A 24 -4.17 0.49 20.09
N MET A 25 -3.16 1.34 19.87
CA MET A 25 -2.00 1.48 20.74
C MET A 25 -2.28 2.17 22.07
N GLU A 26 -3.49 2.74 22.25
CA GLU A 26 -3.84 3.66 23.34
C GLU A 26 -2.81 4.81 23.47
N ALA A 27 -2.41 5.36 22.32
CA ALA A 27 -1.40 6.41 22.18
C ALA A 27 -1.84 7.44 21.14
N PRO A 28 -1.36 8.70 21.21
CA PRO A 28 -1.76 9.76 20.28
C PRO A 28 -1.45 9.41 18.82
N GLU A 29 -2.28 9.91 17.92
CA GLU A 29 -2.01 9.87 16.47
C GLU A 29 -0.95 10.93 16.11
N ALA A 30 0.30 10.55 16.16
CA ALA A 30 1.44 11.42 15.86
C ALA A 30 2.44 10.71 14.93
N PRO A 31 3.22 11.45 14.12
CA PRO A 31 4.11 10.87 13.09
C PRO A 31 5.22 9.94 13.58
N THR A 32 5.36 9.74 14.87
CA THR A 32 6.41 8.87 15.47
C THR A 32 5.82 7.86 16.45
N THR A 33 4.51 7.72 16.47
CA THR A 33 3.85 6.83 17.44
C THR A 33 4.13 5.38 17.12
N ALA A 34 4.11 4.99 15.85
CA ALA A 34 4.43 3.63 15.43
C ALA A 34 5.85 3.22 15.85
N GLU A 35 6.86 4.08 15.62
CA GLU A 35 8.24 3.84 16.02
C GLU A 35 8.41 3.79 17.54
N ASN A 36 7.73 4.68 18.26
CA ASN A 36 7.81 4.72 19.73
C ASN A 36 7.22 3.46 20.36
N ILE A 37 6.08 2.98 19.88
CA ILE A 37 5.45 1.74 20.36
C ILE A 37 6.27 0.52 19.95
N ALA A 38 6.80 0.47 18.73
CA ALA A 38 7.71 -0.57 18.29
C ALA A 38 8.98 -0.62 19.16
N ALA A 39 9.57 0.54 19.48
CA ALA A 39 10.69 0.65 20.39
C ALA A 39 10.32 0.23 21.83
N TYR A 40 9.10 0.53 22.29
CA TYR A 40 8.60 0.09 23.59
C TYR A 40 8.50 -1.43 23.67
N PHE A 41 7.96 -2.10 22.63
CA PHE A 41 7.96 -3.56 22.55
C PHE A 41 9.38 -4.16 22.52
N ALA A 42 10.28 -3.51 21.79
CA ALA A 42 11.69 -3.95 21.70
C ALA A 42 12.46 -3.77 23.02
N SER A 43 12.06 -2.83 23.88
CA SER A 43 12.72 -2.56 25.16
C SER A 43 12.57 -3.68 26.20
N GLY A 44 11.56 -4.54 26.04
CA GLY A 44 11.19 -5.56 27.03
C GLY A 44 10.47 -5.01 28.27
N ALA A 45 10.08 -3.75 28.29
CA ALA A 45 9.35 -3.13 29.40
C ALA A 45 7.93 -3.71 29.57
N VAL A 46 7.39 -4.35 28.53
CA VAL A 46 6.08 -4.99 28.54
C VAL A 46 6.16 -6.39 27.93
N VAL A 47 5.37 -7.33 28.44
CA VAL A 47 5.24 -8.68 27.89
C VAL A 47 4.13 -8.64 26.81
N ALA A 48 4.36 -7.89 25.75
CA ALA A 48 3.48 -7.75 24.61
C ALA A 48 4.28 -7.50 23.34
N SER A 49 3.68 -7.75 22.19
CA SER A 49 4.27 -7.49 20.88
C SER A 49 3.20 -7.47 19.80
N ALA A 50 3.50 -6.81 18.69
CA ALA A 50 2.70 -6.82 17.47
C ALA A 50 3.57 -7.21 16.26
N HIS A 51 2.92 -7.54 15.13
CA HIS A 51 3.63 -7.75 13.87
C HIS A 51 3.93 -6.42 13.19
N ALA A 52 3.01 -5.48 13.28
CA ALA A 52 3.16 -4.13 12.73
C ALA A 52 2.53 -3.09 13.65
N CYS A 53 3.17 -1.92 13.72
CA CYS A 53 2.67 -0.70 14.31
C CYS A 53 2.44 0.32 13.19
N VAL A 54 1.29 1.00 13.19
CA VAL A 54 0.91 1.93 12.11
C VAL A 54 0.46 3.26 12.70
N ASP A 55 0.97 4.34 12.16
CA ASP A 55 0.50 5.70 12.44
C ASP A 55 0.17 6.44 11.12
N GLN A 56 0.03 7.77 11.18
CA GLN A 56 -0.43 8.56 10.04
C GLN A 56 0.52 8.57 8.84
N ASP A 57 1.81 8.26 9.01
CA ASP A 57 2.84 8.37 7.97
C ASP A 57 3.75 7.15 7.87
N SER A 58 3.60 6.14 8.75
CA SER A 58 4.47 4.98 8.72
C SER A 58 3.77 3.65 9.05
N VAL A 59 4.37 2.56 8.53
CA VAL A 59 4.13 1.18 8.93
C VAL A 59 5.44 0.59 9.40
N VAL A 60 5.58 0.39 10.71
CA VAL A 60 6.76 -0.22 11.32
C VAL A 60 6.52 -1.71 11.49
N VAL A 61 7.17 -2.53 10.66
CA VAL A 61 7.11 -3.99 10.79
C VAL A 61 8.06 -4.45 11.89
N CYS A 62 7.50 -5.08 12.93
CA CYS A 62 8.22 -5.54 14.12
C CYS A 62 8.58 -7.03 14.06
N LEU A 63 7.67 -7.85 13.52
CA LEU A 63 7.83 -9.29 13.38
C LEU A 63 7.40 -9.77 11.99
N PRO A 64 8.09 -10.80 11.44
CA PRO A 64 7.63 -11.42 10.21
C PRO A 64 6.32 -12.19 10.43
N PRO A 65 5.53 -12.44 9.37
CA PRO A 65 4.31 -13.24 9.47
C PRO A 65 4.54 -14.69 9.95
N SER A 66 5.76 -15.18 9.86
CA SER A 66 6.15 -16.52 10.33
C SER A 66 6.22 -16.65 11.85
N ASP A 67 6.31 -15.56 12.58
CA ASP A 67 6.47 -15.55 14.03
C ASP A 67 5.13 -15.31 14.75
N THR A 68 5.12 -15.49 16.07
CA THR A 68 3.92 -15.35 16.90
C THR A 68 4.07 -14.15 17.82
N ALA A 69 3.29 -13.09 17.60
CA ALA A 69 3.20 -11.94 18.48
C ALA A 69 2.31 -12.22 19.70
N PHE A 70 2.55 -11.49 20.80
CA PHE A 70 1.78 -11.56 22.05
C PHE A 70 0.88 -10.33 22.15
N ALA A 71 -0.27 -10.34 21.47
CA ALA A 71 -1.22 -9.23 21.44
C ALA A 71 -2.63 -9.63 21.84
N ALA A 72 -3.20 -10.64 21.19
CA ALA A 72 -4.58 -11.06 21.39
C ALA A 72 -4.67 -12.51 21.91
N PRO A 73 -4.74 -12.75 23.24
CA PRO A 73 -4.86 -14.09 23.79
C PRO A 73 -6.05 -14.86 23.21
N GLY A 74 -5.79 -15.98 22.55
CA GLY A 74 -6.76 -16.76 21.79
C GLY A 74 -6.59 -16.68 20.30
N ALA A 75 -6.00 -15.59 19.78
CA ALA A 75 -5.68 -15.38 18.37
C ALA A 75 -4.17 -15.15 18.12
N ASN A 76 -3.27 -15.31 19.11
CA ASN A 76 -1.84 -15.12 18.89
C ASN A 76 -1.27 -16.16 17.91
N ALA A 77 -1.68 -17.42 18.04
CA ALA A 77 -1.11 -18.53 17.28
C ALA A 77 -1.42 -18.49 15.78
N ASP A 78 -2.54 -17.86 15.39
CA ASP A 78 -3.03 -17.83 14.01
C ASP A 78 -3.45 -16.43 13.52
N GLY A 79 -3.11 -15.37 14.28
CA GLY A 79 -3.38 -13.98 13.95
C GLY A 79 -2.13 -13.21 13.53
N TYR A 80 -2.28 -12.31 12.56
CA TYR A 80 -1.37 -11.23 12.27
C TYR A 80 -1.87 -9.99 13.01
N GLN A 81 -1.09 -9.44 13.92
CA GLN A 81 -1.48 -8.40 14.87
C GLN A 81 -1.03 -7.02 14.35
N ILE A 82 -1.95 -6.09 14.16
CA ILE A 82 -1.67 -4.72 13.69
C ILE A 82 -2.15 -3.72 14.73
N GLU A 83 -1.22 -2.97 15.28
CA GLU A 83 -1.45 -1.87 16.20
C GLU A 83 -1.63 -0.55 15.43
N HIS A 84 -2.70 0.20 15.72
CA HIS A 84 -2.98 1.51 15.15
C HIS A 84 -2.76 2.59 16.19
N ALA A 85 -2.10 3.69 15.83
CA ALA A 85 -2.09 4.88 16.66
C ALA A 85 -3.52 5.36 16.91
N GLY A 86 -3.77 5.94 18.09
CA GLY A 86 -5.11 6.32 18.52
C GLY A 86 -5.60 5.51 19.70
N TYR A 87 -6.86 5.72 20.03
CA TYR A 87 -7.50 5.17 21.23
C TYR A 87 -8.77 4.41 20.87
N ALA A 88 -9.05 3.29 21.56
CA ALA A 88 -10.29 2.55 21.42
C ALA A 88 -11.54 3.39 21.75
N SER A 89 -11.36 4.46 22.55
CA SER A 89 -12.41 5.40 22.91
C SER A 89 -12.74 6.45 21.85
N GLN A 90 -11.98 6.52 20.74
CA GLN A 90 -12.25 7.49 19.68
C GLN A 90 -13.69 7.38 19.18
N ASP A 91 -14.31 8.54 18.94
CA ASP A 91 -15.62 8.62 18.28
C ASP A 91 -15.49 8.63 16.76
N GLY A 92 -16.64 8.69 16.07
CA GLY A 92 -16.64 8.70 14.61
C GLY A 92 -15.97 9.94 13.99
N ALA A 93 -15.89 11.07 14.71
CA ALA A 93 -15.20 12.26 14.24
C ALA A 93 -13.68 12.11 14.35
N GLY A 94 -13.19 11.49 15.43
CA GLY A 94 -11.78 11.13 15.58
C GLY A 94 -11.32 10.17 14.48
N TRP A 95 -12.09 9.12 14.18
CA TRP A 95 -11.76 8.22 13.06
C TRP A 95 -11.89 8.85 11.67
N ALA A 96 -12.54 10.00 11.54
CA ALA A 96 -12.73 10.71 10.27
C ALA A 96 -11.73 11.86 10.05
N ASP A 97 -10.85 12.15 10.99
CA ASP A 97 -9.82 13.17 10.81
C ASP A 97 -8.71 12.75 9.83
N ALA A 98 -7.86 13.69 9.45
CA ALA A 98 -6.86 13.47 8.40
C ALA A 98 -5.79 12.45 8.82
N GLU A 99 -5.41 12.45 10.09
CA GLU A 99 -4.42 11.58 10.69
C GLU A 99 -4.90 10.12 10.68
N SER A 100 -6.09 9.86 11.24
CA SER A 100 -6.74 8.55 11.21
C SER A 100 -6.95 8.06 9.78
N GLN A 101 -7.42 8.93 8.88
CA GLN A 101 -7.66 8.55 7.48
C GLN A 101 -6.37 8.16 6.75
N SER A 102 -5.25 8.83 7.03
CA SER A 102 -3.95 8.46 6.48
C SER A 102 -3.48 7.11 7.00
N MET A 103 -3.55 6.92 8.33
CA MET A 103 -3.21 5.67 9.00
C MET A 103 -4.06 4.49 8.51
N LEU A 104 -5.38 4.66 8.38
CA LEU A 104 -6.27 3.60 7.89
C LEU A 104 -5.93 3.17 6.47
N ARG A 105 -5.50 4.08 5.59
CA ARG A 105 -5.04 3.72 4.23
C ARG A 105 -3.75 2.90 4.27
N LEU A 106 -2.75 3.34 5.02
CA LEU A 106 -1.47 2.63 5.17
C LEU A 106 -1.70 1.23 5.76
N SER A 107 -2.46 1.15 6.84
CA SER A 107 -2.81 -0.12 7.48
C SER A 107 -3.57 -1.06 6.56
N ALA A 108 -4.58 -0.57 5.84
CA ALA A 108 -5.38 -1.38 4.93
C ALA A 108 -4.54 -1.96 3.78
N ALA A 109 -3.63 -1.17 3.20
CA ALA A 109 -2.70 -1.63 2.17
C ALA A 109 -1.77 -2.73 2.71
N HIS A 110 -1.18 -2.53 3.89
CA HIS A 110 -0.33 -3.53 4.55
C HIS A 110 -1.12 -4.80 4.89
N ALA A 111 -2.26 -4.68 5.54
CA ALA A 111 -3.13 -5.79 5.92
C ALA A 111 -3.60 -6.61 4.72
N ARG A 112 -3.94 -5.93 3.60
CA ARG A 112 -4.27 -6.59 2.33
C ARG A 112 -3.11 -7.44 1.81
N ALA A 113 -1.89 -6.90 1.79
CA ALA A 113 -0.72 -7.63 1.32
C ALA A 113 -0.49 -8.91 2.14
N ILE A 114 -0.56 -8.82 3.47
CA ILE A 114 -0.45 -9.97 4.38
C ILE A 114 -1.58 -10.98 4.14
N ALA A 115 -2.83 -10.51 4.06
CA ALA A 115 -3.98 -11.39 3.88
C ALA A 115 -3.92 -12.17 2.55
N LEU A 116 -3.56 -11.49 1.45
CA LEU A 116 -3.41 -12.14 0.14
C LEU A 116 -2.27 -13.15 0.14
N ALA A 117 -1.12 -12.83 0.73
CA ALA A 117 0.02 -13.74 0.83
C ALA A 117 -0.31 -14.99 1.66
N ALA A 118 -1.14 -14.86 2.70
CA ALA A 118 -1.56 -15.94 3.58
C ALA A 118 -2.86 -16.66 3.12
N GLY A 119 -3.50 -16.21 2.05
CA GLY A 119 -4.78 -16.75 1.57
C GLY A 119 -5.95 -16.44 2.49
N ILE A 120 -5.89 -15.36 3.28
CA ILE A 120 -6.96 -14.91 4.19
C ILE A 120 -7.99 -14.13 3.37
N PRO A 121 -9.31 -14.49 3.45
CA PRO A 121 -10.36 -13.73 2.79
C PRO A 121 -10.43 -12.28 3.28
N LEU A 122 -10.59 -11.33 2.34
CA LEU A 122 -10.66 -9.90 2.63
C LEU A 122 -12.06 -9.50 3.12
N ARG A 123 -12.44 -10.00 4.30
CA ARG A 123 -13.74 -9.73 4.92
C ARG A 123 -13.63 -9.64 6.44
N HIS A 124 -14.42 -8.76 7.03
CA HIS A 124 -14.62 -8.69 8.47
C HIS A 124 -15.54 -9.83 8.91
N LEU A 125 -15.13 -10.55 9.96
CA LEU A 125 -15.90 -11.68 10.50
C LEU A 125 -16.93 -11.19 11.52
N SER A 126 -18.06 -11.88 11.58
CA SER A 126 -18.94 -11.84 12.77
C SER A 126 -18.34 -12.66 13.91
N ASP A 127 -18.83 -12.45 15.14
CA ASP A 127 -18.43 -13.25 16.31
C ASP A 127 -18.72 -14.75 16.13
N ASP A 128 -19.83 -15.10 15.47
CA ASP A 128 -20.21 -16.49 15.18
C ASP A 128 -19.25 -17.12 14.16
N GLU A 129 -18.84 -16.39 13.13
CA GLU A 129 -17.87 -16.87 12.14
C GLU A 129 -16.49 -17.05 12.77
N LEU A 130 -16.06 -16.13 13.65
CA LEU A 130 -14.82 -16.25 14.40
C LEU A 130 -14.85 -17.50 15.31
N ALA A 131 -15.97 -17.71 16.03
CA ALA A 131 -16.18 -18.89 16.89
C ALA A 131 -16.18 -20.19 16.09
N ALA A 132 -16.71 -20.18 14.86
CA ALA A 132 -16.70 -21.31 13.93
C ALA A 132 -15.32 -21.56 13.28
N GLY A 133 -14.33 -20.72 13.54
CA GLY A 133 -12.96 -20.88 13.02
C GLY A 133 -12.76 -20.35 11.59
N ALA A 134 -13.63 -19.47 11.09
CA ALA A 134 -13.47 -18.83 9.80
C ALA A 134 -12.23 -17.95 9.73
N ALA A 135 -11.70 -17.74 8.52
CA ALA A 135 -10.57 -16.84 8.24
C ALA A 135 -11.06 -15.46 7.79
N GLY A 136 -10.39 -14.39 8.23
CA GLY A 136 -10.74 -13.02 7.90
C GLY A 136 -10.15 -11.99 8.88
N PHE A 137 -10.77 -10.82 8.94
CA PHE A 137 -10.38 -9.68 9.76
C PHE A 137 -11.26 -9.60 11.01
N VAL A 138 -10.66 -9.26 12.15
CA VAL A 138 -11.34 -9.11 13.44
C VAL A 138 -10.71 -8.00 14.27
N GLY A 139 -11.45 -7.45 15.24
CA GLY A 139 -10.89 -6.61 16.30
C GLY A 139 -10.46 -7.45 17.51
N HIS A 140 -9.57 -6.91 18.34
CA HIS A 140 -9.21 -7.54 19.60
C HIS A 140 -10.42 -7.69 20.53
N ASP A 141 -11.38 -6.75 20.50
CA ASP A 141 -12.64 -6.83 21.20
C ASP A 141 -13.47 -8.09 20.84
N GLN A 142 -13.50 -8.47 19.54
CA GLN A 142 -14.15 -9.69 19.08
C GLN A 142 -13.41 -10.94 19.58
N VAL A 143 -12.07 -10.93 19.51
CA VAL A 143 -11.23 -12.01 20.07
C VAL A 143 -11.52 -12.20 21.56
N SER A 144 -11.60 -11.09 22.32
CA SER A 144 -11.91 -11.11 23.75
C SER A 144 -13.32 -11.66 24.04
N ARG A 145 -14.33 -11.20 23.29
CA ARG A 145 -15.73 -11.67 23.45
C ARG A 145 -15.88 -13.16 23.14
N VAL A 146 -15.24 -13.62 22.06
CA VAL A 146 -15.41 -14.98 21.56
C VAL A 146 -14.57 -15.98 22.36
N TYR A 147 -13.29 -15.70 22.57
CA TYR A 147 -12.39 -16.67 23.21
C TYR A 147 -12.27 -16.50 24.72
N ARG A 148 -12.69 -15.36 25.28
CA ARG A 148 -12.76 -15.07 26.73
C ARG A 148 -11.42 -15.29 27.46
N ARG A 149 -10.33 -14.85 26.79
CA ARG A 149 -8.96 -14.94 27.33
C ARG A 149 -8.36 -13.58 27.68
N SER A 150 -9.07 -12.50 27.41
CA SER A 150 -8.76 -11.12 27.75
C SER A 150 -10.07 -10.34 27.86
N ASP A 151 -9.99 -9.10 28.35
CA ASP A 151 -11.10 -8.15 28.47
C ASP A 151 -10.87 -6.89 27.64
N HIS A 152 -9.94 -6.96 26.70
CA HIS A 152 -9.64 -5.88 25.76
C HIS A 152 -10.84 -5.58 24.87
N TRP A 153 -11.03 -4.30 24.55
CA TRP A 153 -12.16 -3.80 23.78
C TRP A 153 -11.76 -2.94 22.58
N ASP A 154 -10.45 -2.85 22.28
CA ASP A 154 -9.88 -2.23 21.12
C ASP A 154 -10.18 -3.05 19.82
N PRO A 155 -10.31 -2.40 18.67
CA PRO A 155 -10.11 -0.99 18.38
C PRO A 155 -11.30 -0.08 18.76
N GLY A 156 -12.26 -0.57 19.49
CA GLY A 156 -13.42 0.16 20.00
C GLY A 156 -14.64 0.12 19.07
N PRO A 157 -15.82 0.49 19.63
CA PRO A 157 -17.10 0.34 18.93
C PRO A 157 -17.29 1.29 17.74
N ASN A 158 -16.51 2.35 17.67
CA ASN A 158 -16.58 3.34 16.60
C ASN A 158 -15.53 3.13 15.51
N PHE A 159 -14.71 2.06 15.59
CA PHE A 159 -13.77 1.75 14.54
C PHE A 159 -14.51 1.56 13.20
N PRO A 160 -14.11 2.26 12.13
CA PRO A 160 -14.89 2.33 10.89
C PRO A 160 -14.72 1.08 10.02
N TRP A 161 -15.18 -0.09 10.50
CA TRP A 161 -15.01 -1.39 9.83
C TRP A 161 -15.44 -1.40 8.38
N SER A 162 -16.59 -0.78 8.06
CA SER A 162 -17.08 -0.73 6.68
C SER A 162 -16.11 0.00 5.74
N GLN A 163 -15.59 1.14 6.19
CA GLN A 163 -14.61 1.93 5.45
C GLN A 163 -13.27 1.21 5.37
N TYR A 164 -12.78 0.68 6.50
CA TYR A 164 -11.51 -0.05 6.55
C TYR A 164 -11.53 -1.25 5.58
N MET A 165 -12.60 -2.04 5.61
CA MET A 165 -12.74 -3.17 4.67
C MET A 165 -12.93 -2.73 3.22
N ALA A 166 -13.52 -1.57 2.97
CA ALA A 166 -13.54 -0.99 1.62
C ALA A 166 -12.12 -0.65 1.15
N LEU A 167 -11.28 -0.04 1.99
CA LEU A 167 -9.87 0.22 1.68
C LEU A 167 -9.09 -1.08 1.46
N VAL A 168 -9.29 -2.10 2.32
CA VAL A 168 -8.67 -3.42 2.17
C VAL A 168 -9.08 -4.09 0.85
N ASN A 169 -10.35 -4.02 0.45
CA ASN A 169 -10.84 -4.68 -0.76
C ASN A 169 -10.48 -3.93 -2.04
N ASN A 170 -10.54 -2.61 -2.02
CA ASN A 170 -10.37 -1.81 -3.23
C ASN A 170 -8.89 -1.61 -3.59
N GLY A 171 -7.94 -1.86 -2.65
CA GLY A 171 -6.54 -1.53 -2.85
C GLY A 171 -6.44 -0.15 -3.51
N GLU A 172 -6.63 0.91 -2.74
CA GLU A 172 -6.71 2.29 -3.20
C GLU A 172 -7.82 2.60 -4.24
N ALA A 173 -9.04 2.86 -3.75
CA ALA A 173 -9.95 3.72 -4.48
C ALA A 173 -9.86 5.12 -3.87
N THR A 174 -8.91 5.90 -4.30
CA THR A 174 -8.93 7.33 -4.09
C THR A 174 -9.91 7.94 -5.07
N THR A 175 -11.15 8.19 -4.62
CA THR A 175 -12.02 9.16 -5.23
C THR A 175 -11.77 10.50 -4.55
N GLU A 176 -10.74 11.16 -4.98
CA GLU A 176 -10.59 12.60 -5.14
C GLU A 176 -9.38 12.79 -6.04
N GLU A 177 -9.50 13.68 -7.00
CA GLU A 177 -8.43 14.16 -7.88
C GLU A 177 -7.28 14.78 -7.05
N THR A 178 -6.61 13.95 -6.28
CA THR A 178 -5.25 14.24 -5.87
C THR A 178 -4.42 13.61 -6.97
N GLN A 179 -3.72 14.44 -7.73
CA GLN A 179 -2.70 13.99 -8.66
C GLN A 179 -2.03 12.78 -8.03
N ILE A 180 -2.17 11.63 -8.69
CA ILE A 180 -1.29 10.50 -8.46
C ILE A 180 0.09 11.05 -8.81
N VAL A 181 0.77 11.62 -7.81
CA VAL A 181 2.22 11.58 -7.81
C VAL A 181 2.46 10.11 -7.51
N PRO A 182 2.90 9.30 -8.47
CA PRO A 182 3.29 7.94 -8.17
C PRO A 182 4.28 8.02 -7.01
N GLU A 183 4.31 7.01 -6.12
CA GLU A 183 5.44 6.82 -5.21
C GLU A 183 6.75 6.57 -6.00
N GLU A 184 6.89 7.21 -7.14
CA GLU A 184 8.07 7.25 -8.00
C GLU A 184 9.26 7.91 -7.31
N ASP A 185 9.05 8.55 -6.15
CA ASP A 185 10.12 9.21 -5.40
C ASP A 185 10.75 8.35 -4.30
N GLN A 186 10.32 7.12 -4.09
CA GLN A 186 11.07 6.20 -3.23
C GLN A 186 12.12 5.42 -4.02
N LEU A 187 13.08 6.17 -4.56
CA LEU A 187 14.30 5.61 -5.09
C LEU A 187 15.14 5.07 -3.93
N HIS A 188 15.14 3.75 -3.75
CA HIS A 188 15.97 3.08 -2.77
C HIS A 188 17.30 2.69 -3.41
N PHE A 189 18.37 2.75 -2.63
CA PHE A 189 19.67 2.30 -3.07
C PHE A 189 20.11 1.10 -2.25
N ILE A 190 20.50 0.04 -2.93
CA ILE A 190 21.06 -1.16 -2.32
C ILE A 190 22.46 -1.42 -2.86
N ARG A 191 23.32 -1.97 -2.03
CA ARG A 191 24.68 -2.32 -2.39
C ARG A 191 24.92 -3.80 -2.25
N SER A 192 25.49 -4.44 -3.28
CA SER A 192 25.98 -5.80 -3.17
C SER A 192 27.17 -5.88 -2.21
N ARG A 193 27.11 -6.79 -1.26
CA ARG A 193 28.23 -7.10 -0.36
C ARG A 193 29.38 -7.79 -1.09
N GLN A 194 29.09 -8.55 -2.13
CA GLN A 194 30.07 -9.29 -2.91
C GLN A 194 30.78 -8.40 -3.94
N SER A 195 30.03 -7.69 -4.79
CA SER A 195 30.60 -6.91 -5.88
C SER A 195 30.88 -5.45 -5.53
N GLY A 196 30.24 -4.92 -4.47
CA GLY A 196 30.25 -3.50 -4.16
C GLY A 196 29.41 -2.66 -5.13
N THR A 197 28.70 -3.27 -6.07
CA THR A 197 27.83 -2.59 -7.02
C THR A 197 26.63 -1.96 -6.31
N ILE A 198 26.30 -0.74 -6.68
CA ILE A 198 25.11 -0.03 -6.19
C ILE A 198 24.00 -0.16 -7.22
N TYR A 199 22.81 -0.46 -6.74
CA TYR A 199 21.59 -0.58 -7.54
C TYR A 199 20.59 0.48 -7.08
N ALA A 200 19.99 1.15 -8.04
CA ALA A 200 18.78 1.93 -7.84
C ALA A 200 17.58 1.00 -7.92
N VAL A 201 16.71 1.03 -6.92
CA VAL A 201 15.54 0.17 -6.82
C VAL A 201 14.29 1.03 -6.81
N THR A 202 13.41 0.76 -7.74
CA THR A 202 12.05 1.28 -7.80
C THR A 202 11.06 0.13 -7.62
N PRO A 203 9.77 0.39 -7.40
CA PRO A 203 8.78 -0.68 -7.30
C PRO A 203 8.73 -1.63 -8.50
N THR A 204 9.17 -1.18 -9.68
CA THR A 204 9.07 -1.93 -10.93
C THR A 204 10.40 -2.18 -11.64
N ASP A 205 11.52 -1.71 -11.07
CA ASP A 205 12.83 -1.91 -11.69
C ASP A 205 13.98 -1.97 -10.68
N VAL A 206 15.06 -2.66 -11.06
CA VAL A 206 16.34 -2.70 -10.33
C VAL A 206 17.45 -2.45 -11.33
N THR A 207 18.07 -1.30 -11.27
CA THR A 207 19.08 -0.86 -12.23
C THR A 207 20.46 -0.71 -11.57
N ALA A 208 21.48 -1.38 -12.11
CA ALA A 208 22.85 -1.22 -11.65
C ALA A 208 23.40 0.18 -11.98
N MET A 209 23.80 0.92 -10.95
CA MET A 209 24.30 2.30 -11.06
C MET A 209 25.82 2.41 -11.04
N GLY A 210 26.53 1.32 -10.74
CA GLY A 210 27.99 1.28 -10.70
C GLY A 210 28.58 1.15 -9.29
N SER A 211 29.80 1.66 -9.10
CA SER A 211 30.58 1.48 -7.85
C SER A 211 30.30 2.55 -6.79
N ALA A 212 30.81 2.35 -5.58
CA ALA A 212 30.72 3.30 -4.47
C ALA A 212 31.24 4.72 -4.80
N LYS A 213 32.19 4.86 -5.75
CA LYS A 213 32.65 6.18 -6.21
C LYS A 213 31.53 6.93 -6.96
N THR A 214 30.82 6.22 -7.82
CA THR A 214 29.65 6.74 -8.54
C THR A 214 28.54 7.15 -7.58
N TRP A 215 28.37 6.42 -6.47
CA TRP A 215 27.43 6.76 -5.39
C TRP A 215 27.74 8.14 -4.78
N GLY A 216 28.98 8.38 -4.39
CA GLY A 216 29.39 9.67 -3.85
C GLY A 216 29.16 10.85 -4.80
N ASP A 217 29.27 10.61 -6.11
CA ASP A 217 28.99 11.61 -7.14
C ASP A 217 27.49 11.81 -7.32
N LEU A 218 26.66 10.76 -7.24
CA LEU A 218 25.20 10.84 -7.29
C LEU A 218 24.63 11.56 -6.07
N VAL A 219 25.11 11.23 -4.87
CA VAL A 219 24.68 11.89 -3.62
C VAL A 219 24.92 13.41 -3.72
N LYS A 220 26.04 13.85 -4.26
CA LYS A 220 26.34 15.27 -4.46
C LYS A 220 25.49 15.89 -5.56
N ALA A 221 25.33 15.20 -6.70
CA ALA A 221 24.61 15.72 -7.86
C ALA A 221 23.13 15.92 -7.60
N TYR A 222 22.51 15.02 -6.82
CA TYR A 222 21.08 15.03 -6.53
C TYR A 222 20.73 15.49 -5.10
N ASN A 223 21.71 15.95 -4.32
CA ASN A 223 21.53 16.43 -2.95
C ASN A 223 20.77 15.44 -2.04
N LEU A 224 21.12 14.15 -2.14
CA LEU A 224 20.44 13.06 -1.43
C LEU A 224 20.85 13.09 0.05
N THR A 225 20.15 13.85 0.89
CA THR A 225 20.50 14.07 2.30
C THR A 225 20.13 12.91 3.23
N ASN A 226 19.23 12.01 2.83
CA ASN A 226 18.70 10.90 3.66
C ASN A 226 18.62 9.56 2.94
N SER A 227 19.47 9.31 1.95
CA SER A 227 19.47 8.05 1.24
C SER A 227 20.17 6.96 2.03
N TYR A 228 19.41 5.92 2.38
CA TYR A 228 19.93 4.73 3.03
C TYR A 228 20.52 3.77 2.00
N GLU A 229 21.81 3.50 2.12
CA GLU A 229 22.44 2.38 1.45
C GLU A 229 22.27 1.12 2.32
N VAL A 230 21.46 0.18 1.87
CA VAL A 230 21.35 -1.13 2.50
C VAL A 230 22.27 -2.09 1.77
N SER A 231 23.17 -2.75 2.50
CA SER A 231 24.05 -3.77 1.92
C SER A 231 23.36 -5.14 1.96
N LEU A 232 23.12 -5.74 0.80
CA LEU A 232 22.48 -7.05 0.61
C LEU A 232 23.42 -8.01 -0.12
N ASP A 233 23.15 -9.30 0.01
CA ASP A 233 23.82 -10.33 -0.78
C ASP A 233 23.27 -10.37 -2.21
N ASP A 234 24.07 -10.81 -3.19
CA ASP A 234 23.66 -10.85 -4.60
C ASP A 234 22.42 -11.73 -4.82
N GLY A 235 22.20 -12.75 -3.99
CA GLY A 235 21.01 -13.58 -3.99
C GLY A 235 19.74 -12.79 -3.62
N ASP A 236 19.80 -11.96 -2.59
CA ASP A 236 18.69 -11.10 -2.15
C ASP A 236 18.38 -10.03 -3.19
N ILE A 237 19.42 -9.45 -3.81
CA ILE A 237 19.27 -8.47 -4.90
C ILE A 237 18.56 -9.10 -6.09
N ALA A 238 18.93 -10.35 -6.45
CA ALA A 238 18.29 -11.08 -7.54
C ALA A 238 16.80 -11.36 -7.26
N VAL A 239 16.42 -11.67 -6.02
CA VAL A 239 15.02 -11.84 -5.61
C VAL A 239 14.25 -10.53 -5.76
N ILE A 240 14.81 -9.40 -5.30
CA ILE A 240 14.19 -8.08 -5.43
C ILE A 240 14.00 -7.71 -6.90
N ALA A 241 15.00 -7.97 -7.75
CA ALA A 241 14.93 -7.71 -9.18
C ALA A 241 13.85 -8.57 -9.87
N ALA A 242 13.74 -9.84 -9.52
CA ALA A 242 12.71 -10.73 -10.05
C ALA A 242 11.30 -10.28 -9.65
N ASP A 243 11.11 -9.85 -8.41
CA ASP A 243 9.83 -9.34 -7.93
C ASP A 243 9.43 -8.01 -8.58
N ALA A 244 10.37 -7.08 -8.75
CA ALA A 244 10.16 -5.83 -9.49
C ALA A 244 9.75 -6.10 -10.95
N ALA A 245 10.43 -7.03 -11.63
CA ALA A 245 10.09 -7.44 -13.00
C ALA A 245 8.68 -8.08 -13.08
N ALA A 246 8.31 -8.91 -12.10
CA ALA A 246 6.99 -9.52 -12.04
C ALA A 246 5.88 -8.47 -11.80
N ARG A 247 6.14 -7.45 -10.98
CA ARG A 247 5.22 -6.31 -10.78
C ARG A 247 5.04 -5.50 -12.05
N ARG A 248 6.14 -5.17 -12.74
CA ARG A 248 6.10 -4.47 -14.03
C ARG A 248 5.26 -5.25 -15.06
N ALA A 249 5.48 -6.56 -15.19
CA ALA A 249 4.73 -7.38 -16.13
C ALA A 249 3.21 -7.40 -15.81
N ARG A 250 2.83 -7.43 -14.53
CA ARG A 250 1.42 -7.35 -14.12
C ARG A 250 0.82 -5.99 -14.46
N LEU A 251 1.50 -4.89 -14.15
CA LEU A 251 1.03 -3.54 -14.49
C LEU A 251 0.85 -3.36 -16.00
N VAL A 252 1.79 -3.83 -16.81
CA VAL A 252 1.67 -3.79 -18.27
C VAL A 252 0.45 -4.60 -18.74
N ALA A 253 0.22 -5.79 -18.16
CA ALA A 253 -0.93 -6.61 -18.52
C ALA A 253 -2.27 -5.96 -18.09
N GLU A 254 -2.32 -5.32 -16.91
CA GLU A 254 -3.51 -4.59 -16.45
C GLU A 254 -3.81 -3.37 -17.33
N VAL A 255 -2.79 -2.59 -17.67
CA VAL A 255 -2.92 -1.46 -18.59
C VAL A 255 -3.39 -1.95 -19.96
N ALA A 256 -2.78 -2.99 -20.50
CA ALA A 256 -3.19 -3.57 -21.78
C ALA A 256 -4.63 -4.08 -21.77
N ALA A 257 -5.06 -4.74 -20.70
CA ALA A 257 -6.43 -5.21 -20.52
C ALA A 257 -7.42 -4.04 -20.42
N THR A 258 -7.05 -2.97 -19.68
CA THR A 258 -7.87 -1.77 -19.52
C THR A 258 -8.00 -1.03 -20.86
N VAL A 259 -6.88 -0.80 -21.55
CA VAL A 259 -6.86 -0.15 -22.88
C VAL A 259 -7.64 -1.00 -23.89
N GLY A 260 -7.47 -2.31 -23.90
CA GLY A 260 -8.20 -3.22 -24.79
C GLY A 260 -9.72 -3.29 -24.53
N SER A 261 -10.17 -2.89 -23.32
CA SER A 261 -11.59 -2.81 -22.96
C SER A 261 -12.25 -1.48 -23.33
N ILE A 262 -11.44 -0.47 -23.65
CA ILE A 262 -11.95 0.87 -24.03
C ILE A 262 -12.44 0.81 -25.48
N ASP A 263 -13.74 1.11 -25.67
CA ASP A 263 -14.28 1.35 -27.01
C ASP A 263 -13.82 2.74 -27.52
N PRO A 264 -12.94 2.80 -28.54
CA PRO A 264 -12.41 4.07 -29.04
C PRO A 264 -13.50 5.03 -29.52
N ALA A 265 -14.62 4.50 -30.03
CA ALA A 265 -15.72 5.33 -30.50
C ALA A 265 -16.47 6.00 -29.32
N LYS A 266 -16.71 5.26 -28.23
CA LYS A 266 -17.31 5.81 -27.01
C LYS A 266 -16.39 6.82 -26.32
N LEU A 267 -15.07 6.56 -26.31
CA LEU A 267 -14.11 7.51 -25.76
C LEU A 267 -14.09 8.81 -26.59
N ALA A 268 -14.03 8.70 -27.91
CA ALA A 268 -14.09 9.87 -28.80
C ALA A 268 -15.38 10.67 -28.61
N GLU A 269 -16.54 10.01 -28.49
CA GLU A 269 -17.82 10.63 -28.21
C GLU A 269 -17.82 11.39 -26.86
N SER A 270 -17.26 10.77 -25.83
CA SER A 270 -17.15 11.35 -24.48
C SER A 270 -16.21 12.57 -24.42
N LEU A 271 -15.12 12.56 -25.18
CA LEU A 271 -14.15 13.66 -25.24
C LEU A 271 -14.56 14.80 -26.18
N ALA A 272 -15.41 14.53 -27.18
CA ALA A 272 -15.79 15.52 -28.18
C ALA A 272 -16.33 16.85 -27.60
N PRO A 273 -17.19 16.87 -26.55
CA PRO A 273 -17.67 18.14 -25.95
C PRO A 273 -16.54 19.00 -25.36
N ALA A 274 -15.47 18.39 -24.88
CA ALA A 274 -14.34 19.10 -24.27
C ALA A 274 -13.30 19.58 -25.30
N ILE A 275 -13.16 18.84 -26.42
CA ILE A 275 -12.11 19.09 -27.42
C ILE A 275 -12.60 19.93 -28.60
N VAL A 276 -13.79 19.65 -29.10
CA VAL A 276 -14.28 20.28 -30.35
C VAL A 276 -14.43 21.80 -30.24
N PRO A 277 -15.05 22.38 -29.20
CA PRO A 277 -15.23 23.84 -29.11
C PRO A 277 -13.90 24.61 -29.01
N PRO A 278 -12.92 24.24 -28.15
CA PRO A 278 -11.64 24.93 -28.09
C PRO A 278 -10.86 24.84 -29.40
N LEU A 279 -10.87 23.66 -30.04
CA LEU A 279 -10.17 23.45 -31.30
C LEU A 279 -10.78 24.25 -32.44
N LEU A 280 -12.09 24.29 -32.52
CA LEU A 280 -12.81 25.13 -33.49
C LEU A 280 -12.51 26.60 -33.29
N SER A 281 -12.47 27.08 -32.04
CA SER A 281 -12.11 28.46 -31.69
C SER A 281 -10.67 28.79 -32.13
N ALA A 282 -9.73 27.89 -31.87
CA ALA A 282 -8.33 28.05 -32.26
C ALA A 282 -8.15 28.09 -33.78
N LEU A 283 -8.82 27.20 -34.51
CA LEU A 283 -8.80 27.18 -35.98
C LEU A 283 -9.39 28.44 -36.58
N THR A 284 -10.52 28.95 -36.04
CA THR A 284 -11.14 30.20 -36.46
C THR A 284 -10.20 31.37 -36.21
N SER A 285 -9.57 31.43 -35.03
CA SER A 285 -8.59 32.47 -34.68
C SER A 285 -7.34 32.42 -35.56
N ALA A 286 -6.96 31.26 -36.09
CA ALA A 286 -5.88 31.08 -37.04
C ALA A 286 -6.24 31.40 -38.50
N GLY A 287 -7.48 31.92 -38.74
CA GLY A 287 -7.95 32.31 -40.07
C GLY A 287 -8.52 31.18 -40.92
N ALA A 288 -8.76 30.00 -40.35
CA ALA A 288 -9.39 28.92 -41.08
C ALA A 288 -10.90 29.23 -41.25
N THR A 289 -11.38 29.20 -42.50
CA THR A 289 -12.78 29.43 -42.85
C THR A 289 -13.44 28.18 -43.43
N GLY A 290 -14.75 28.02 -43.18
CA GLY A 290 -15.53 26.88 -43.71
C GLY A 290 -15.39 25.56 -43.00
N ILE A 291 -14.70 25.52 -41.85
CA ILE A 291 -14.62 24.33 -41.00
C ILE A 291 -15.84 24.24 -40.10
N THR A 292 -16.55 23.12 -40.17
CA THR A 292 -17.74 22.86 -39.34
C THR A 292 -17.37 22.09 -38.07
N PRO A 293 -18.20 22.21 -36.98
CA PRO A 293 -18.02 21.39 -35.77
C PRO A 293 -18.00 19.90 -36.06
N ASP A 294 -18.78 19.42 -37.03
CA ASP A 294 -18.84 17.99 -37.39
C ASP A 294 -17.54 17.50 -38.06
N GLN A 295 -16.92 18.37 -38.86
CA GLN A 295 -15.61 18.06 -39.45
C GLN A 295 -14.52 17.96 -38.37
N VAL A 296 -14.52 18.86 -37.39
CA VAL A 296 -13.59 18.83 -36.27
C VAL A 296 -13.83 17.58 -35.41
N ARG A 297 -15.10 17.25 -35.15
CA ARG A 297 -15.47 16.03 -34.42
C ARG A 297 -14.98 14.79 -35.15
N SER A 298 -15.28 14.64 -36.44
CA SER A 298 -14.86 13.48 -37.24
C SER A 298 -13.34 13.32 -37.29
N ALA A 299 -12.60 14.42 -37.35
CA ALA A 299 -11.14 14.39 -37.32
C ALA A 299 -10.60 13.96 -35.94
N ALA A 300 -11.20 14.43 -34.85
CA ALA A 300 -10.83 14.05 -33.50
C ALA A 300 -11.13 12.55 -33.24
N GLU A 301 -12.28 12.05 -33.68
CA GLU A 301 -12.64 10.64 -33.59
C GLU A 301 -11.71 9.73 -34.40
N ALA A 302 -11.26 10.20 -35.58
CA ALA A 302 -10.29 9.48 -36.38
C ALA A 302 -8.93 9.42 -35.68
N ALA A 303 -8.44 10.54 -35.14
CA ALA A 303 -7.18 10.59 -34.42
C ALA A 303 -7.16 9.69 -33.18
N VAL A 304 -8.27 9.64 -32.40
CA VAL A 304 -8.39 8.72 -31.27
C VAL A 304 -8.31 7.27 -31.73
N ARG A 305 -9.03 6.90 -32.80
CA ARG A 305 -8.99 5.53 -33.36
C ARG A 305 -7.60 5.13 -33.85
N ASP A 306 -6.89 6.05 -34.49
CA ASP A 306 -5.54 5.79 -35.01
C ASP A 306 -4.54 5.53 -33.86
N VAL A 307 -4.61 6.31 -32.77
CA VAL A 307 -3.78 6.09 -31.55
C VAL A 307 -4.03 4.69 -30.97
N PHE A 308 -5.29 4.27 -30.84
CA PHE A 308 -5.60 2.92 -30.34
C PHE A 308 -5.20 1.80 -31.30
N ALA A 309 -5.30 2.03 -32.61
CA ALA A 309 -4.87 1.05 -33.61
C ALA A 309 -3.34 0.88 -33.64
N ASP A 310 -2.59 1.93 -33.36
CA ASP A 310 -1.13 1.87 -33.28
C ASP A 310 -0.66 1.23 -31.98
N ALA A 311 -1.29 1.56 -30.86
CA ALA A 311 -1.02 0.90 -29.57
C ALA A 311 -1.28 -0.62 -29.60
N ALA A 312 -2.29 -1.07 -30.36
CA ALA A 312 -2.59 -2.49 -30.54
C ALA A 312 -1.59 -3.26 -31.43
N LYS A 313 -0.71 -2.56 -32.17
CA LYS A 313 0.34 -3.19 -32.99
C LYS A 313 1.66 -3.37 -32.25
N GLU A 314 1.84 -2.64 -31.17
CA GLU A 314 3.09 -2.62 -30.37
C GLU A 314 3.03 -3.57 -29.14
N GLY A 315 1.87 -4.14 -28.82
CA GLY A 315 1.65 -5.14 -27.77
C GLY A 315 1.42 -6.55 -28.33
#